data_671db22a609ea834d3fea4e6e6f3cc18
#
_entry.id   671db22a609ea834d3fea4e6e6f3cc18
#
_cell.length_a   1.000
_cell.length_b   1.000
_cell.length_c   1.000
_cell.angle_alpha   90.00
_cell.angle_beta   90.00
_cell.angle_gamma   90.00
#
_symmetry.space_group_name_H-M   'P 1'
#
loop_
_entity.id
_entity.type
_entity.pdbx_description
1 polymer ?
#
loop_
_entity_poly.entity_id
_entity_poly.type
_entity_poly.pdbx_seq_one_letter_code
_entity_poly.pdbx_strand_id
1 'polypeptide(L)'
;MKKIKIAYLGAGEISDRFIIMAQKLKNVENIAIYSKHIENARNKALKYNIPFYYNNYKKMLKETKPDAVIVTTPHSLHAKHSIDCMKAGAHVLVEKPLATNFKDAKNMYLASKKYKKILNGLPFDHYPQFTTALKYIKEKYIGKITSAHSELSFPGPPRLNWYYDKKIAGGGAMLDVGCYALSRLISVLGPVKYVSAFSNMLIPKRLLPGGKKIKPTVDDNNVLLFEFEGGVFATAKASWQHPFLENRTVIYGRCGAIFINFDNLDEYPLVIHTKKKVQGKKIKYRNLPDCWLPELDKFTPEDDIMGKFIYAIRNNNQPVYDAGQSLHIMEVMHKAYVSAKTGKKQKITTPFRVWWNKEKEIQ
;
A
#
# COMPACT_ATOMS: atom_id res chain seq x y z
N MET A 1 -3.16 11.42 28.44
CA MET A 1 -4.05 10.89 27.37
C MET A 1 -4.24 9.40 27.55
N LYS A 2 -5.45 8.87 27.31
CA LYS A 2 -5.73 7.42 27.35
C LYS A 2 -4.88 6.69 26.30
N LYS A 3 -4.28 5.55 26.68
CA LYS A 3 -3.54 4.70 25.75
C LYS A 3 -4.49 4.05 24.74
N ILE A 4 -4.09 4.00 23.47
CA ILE A 4 -4.79 3.24 22.43
C ILE A 4 -4.34 1.78 22.51
N LYS A 5 -5.29 0.88 22.70
CA LYS A 5 -5.08 -0.56 22.80
C LYS A 5 -5.09 -1.19 21.42
N ILE A 6 -3.97 -1.81 21.03
CA ILE A 6 -3.83 -2.46 19.72
C ILE A 6 -3.77 -3.98 19.89
N ALA A 7 -4.55 -4.69 19.07
CA ALA A 7 -4.43 -6.14 18.91
C ALA A 7 -4.03 -6.49 17.46
N TYR A 8 -3.48 -7.70 17.28
CA TYR A 8 -2.96 -8.18 16.00
C TYR A 8 -3.64 -9.47 15.57
N LEU A 9 -4.15 -9.52 14.34
CA LEU A 9 -4.63 -10.74 13.69
C LEU A 9 -3.59 -11.20 12.68
N GLY A 10 -2.84 -12.23 13.04
CA GLY A 10 -1.71 -12.78 12.30
C GLY A 10 -0.40 -12.61 13.06
N ALA A 11 0.34 -13.72 13.21
CA ALA A 11 1.65 -13.77 13.86
C ALA A 11 2.77 -14.15 12.86
N GLY A 12 2.59 -13.79 11.58
CA GLY A 12 3.60 -13.96 10.53
C GLY A 12 4.72 -12.91 10.61
N GLU A 13 5.68 -12.98 9.68
CA GLU A 13 6.83 -12.05 9.62
C GLU A 13 6.39 -10.58 9.49
N ILE A 14 5.36 -10.32 8.68
CA ILE A 14 4.90 -8.94 8.45
C ILE A 14 4.34 -8.27 9.72
N SER A 15 3.83 -9.05 10.67
CA SER A 15 3.34 -8.50 11.95
C SER A 15 4.46 -7.86 12.77
N ASP A 16 5.72 -8.31 12.63
CA ASP A 16 6.89 -7.73 13.31
C ASP A 16 7.03 -6.25 12.96
N ARG A 17 6.88 -5.91 11.69
CA ARG A 17 6.96 -4.52 11.21
C ARG A 17 5.95 -3.63 11.94
N PHE A 18 4.69 -4.04 11.99
CA PHE A 18 3.63 -3.25 12.62
C PHE A 18 3.76 -3.17 14.15
N ILE A 19 4.20 -4.25 14.80
CA ILE A 19 4.46 -4.26 16.25
C ILE A 19 5.56 -3.26 16.58
N ILE A 20 6.68 -3.29 15.85
CA ILE A 20 7.81 -2.38 16.03
C ILE A 20 7.41 -0.93 15.77
N MET A 21 6.61 -0.65 14.73
CA MET A 21 6.08 0.69 14.49
C MET A 21 5.23 1.18 15.65
N ALA A 22 4.33 0.34 16.17
CA ALA A 22 3.47 0.70 17.31
C ALA A 22 4.27 0.95 18.60
N GLN A 23 5.34 0.17 18.86
CA GLN A 23 6.20 0.35 20.03
C GLN A 23 6.96 1.68 20.05
N LYS A 24 7.19 2.30 18.88
CA LYS A 24 7.84 3.61 18.76
C LYS A 24 6.90 4.79 19.07
N LEU A 25 5.58 4.55 19.13
CA LEU A 25 4.58 5.60 19.34
C LEU A 25 4.25 5.80 20.82
N LYS A 26 4.16 7.05 21.23
CA LYS A 26 3.71 7.40 22.60
C LYS A 26 2.21 7.08 22.78
N ASN A 27 1.84 6.64 23.98
CA ASN A 27 0.44 6.35 24.34
C ASN A 27 -0.24 5.29 23.45
N VAL A 28 0.49 4.28 23.05
CA VAL A 28 0.01 3.08 22.37
C VAL A 28 0.37 1.86 23.23
N GLU A 29 -0.48 0.86 23.25
CA GLU A 29 -0.27 -0.37 24.01
C GLU A 29 -0.61 -1.59 23.14
N ASN A 30 0.36 -2.49 22.94
CA ASN A 30 0.16 -3.75 22.24
C ASN A 30 -0.39 -4.77 23.24
N ILE A 31 -1.70 -5.09 23.15
CA ILE A 31 -2.39 -5.86 24.19
C ILE A 31 -2.58 -7.32 23.87
N ALA A 32 -2.75 -7.69 22.60
CA ALA A 32 -3.08 -9.06 22.23
C ALA A 32 -2.64 -9.42 20.81
N ILE A 33 -2.37 -10.69 20.60
CA ILE A 33 -2.06 -11.25 19.27
C ILE A 33 -2.76 -12.58 19.05
N TYR A 34 -3.26 -12.78 17.82
CA TYR A 34 -3.91 -13.99 17.37
C TYR A 34 -3.13 -14.68 16.25
N SER A 35 -3.07 -16.01 16.32
CA SER A 35 -2.71 -16.87 15.19
C SER A 35 -3.56 -18.14 15.23
N LYS A 36 -3.84 -18.71 14.03
CA LYS A 36 -4.47 -20.04 13.93
C LYS A 36 -3.69 -21.10 14.71
N HIS A 37 -2.37 -21.03 14.68
CA HIS A 37 -1.45 -21.88 15.44
C HIS A 37 -1.01 -21.14 16.70
N ILE A 38 -1.44 -21.62 17.86
CA ILE A 38 -1.25 -20.94 19.15
C ILE A 38 0.22 -20.67 19.46
N GLU A 39 1.12 -21.57 19.11
CA GLU A 39 2.55 -21.41 19.35
C GLU A 39 3.14 -20.20 18.61
N ASN A 40 2.67 -19.92 17.38
CA ASN A 40 3.09 -18.72 16.66
C ASN A 40 2.65 -17.44 17.38
N ALA A 41 1.44 -17.41 17.92
CA ALA A 41 0.96 -16.29 18.70
C ALA A 41 1.73 -16.15 20.03
N ARG A 42 1.98 -17.26 20.74
CA ARG A 42 2.75 -17.30 21.99
C ARG A 42 4.16 -16.79 21.79
N ASN A 43 4.89 -17.33 20.80
CA ASN A 43 6.28 -16.95 20.53
C ASN A 43 6.37 -15.46 20.14
N LYS A 44 5.41 -14.94 19.37
CA LYS A 44 5.36 -13.54 19.00
C LYS A 44 5.04 -12.66 20.21
N ALA A 45 4.11 -13.08 21.06
CA ALA A 45 3.75 -12.39 22.29
C ALA A 45 4.95 -12.28 23.24
N LEU A 46 5.70 -13.39 23.45
CA LEU A 46 6.91 -13.39 24.27
C LEU A 46 7.99 -12.47 23.68
N LYS A 47 8.23 -12.54 22.36
CA LYS A 47 9.25 -11.72 21.67
C LYS A 47 9.03 -10.21 21.86
N TYR A 48 7.77 -9.76 21.87
CA TYR A 48 7.42 -8.34 21.90
C TYR A 48 6.74 -7.87 23.18
N ASN A 49 6.73 -8.70 24.23
CA ASN A 49 6.07 -8.42 25.52
C ASN A 49 4.59 -8.06 25.35
N ILE A 50 3.86 -8.79 24.50
CA ILE A 50 2.41 -8.64 24.34
C ILE A 50 1.72 -9.52 25.39
N PRO A 51 0.86 -8.97 26.27
CA PRO A 51 0.38 -9.70 27.45
C PRO A 51 -0.52 -10.89 27.12
N PHE A 52 -1.30 -10.82 26.03
CA PHE A 52 -2.27 -11.86 25.70
C PHE A 52 -2.05 -12.46 24.32
N TYR A 53 -2.22 -13.77 24.18
CA TYR A 53 -2.15 -14.49 22.92
C TYR A 53 -3.30 -15.49 22.78
N TYR A 54 -3.80 -15.66 21.55
CA TYR A 54 -5.02 -16.42 21.26
C TYR A 54 -4.90 -17.24 19.98
N ASN A 55 -5.64 -18.38 19.92
CA ASN A 55 -5.93 -19.12 18.70
C ASN A 55 -7.40 -18.96 18.23
N ASN A 56 -8.16 -18.11 18.91
CA ASN A 56 -9.52 -17.72 18.54
C ASN A 56 -9.63 -16.18 18.60
N TYR A 57 -9.65 -15.53 17.43
CA TYR A 57 -9.68 -14.06 17.37
C TYR A 57 -11.01 -13.46 17.87
N LYS A 58 -12.15 -14.18 17.78
CA LYS A 58 -13.42 -13.68 18.32
C LYS A 58 -13.38 -13.62 19.84
N LYS A 59 -12.79 -14.66 20.48
CA LYS A 59 -12.55 -14.67 21.93
C LYS A 59 -11.62 -13.50 22.31
N MET A 60 -10.52 -13.31 21.58
CA MET A 60 -9.60 -12.18 21.77
C MET A 60 -10.35 -10.84 21.72
N LEU A 61 -11.12 -10.57 20.68
CA LEU A 61 -11.87 -9.31 20.52
C LEU A 61 -12.85 -9.07 21.69
N LYS A 62 -13.55 -10.13 22.13
CA LYS A 62 -14.52 -10.06 23.23
C LYS A 62 -13.86 -9.73 24.57
N GLU A 63 -12.74 -10.39 24.87
CA GLU A 63 -12.05 -10.27 26.17
C GLU A 63 -11.20 -9.00 26.27
N THR A 64 -10.48 -8.65 25.20
CA THR A 64 -9.50 -7.54 25.26
C THR A 64 -10.08 -6.20 24.82
N LYS A 65 -11.18 -6.19 24.07
CA LYS A 65 -11.88 -4.98 23.56
C LYS A 65 -10.87 -3.94 23.03
N PRO A 66 -10.08 -4.26 21.98
CA PRO A 66 -9.06 -3.35 21.46
C PRO A 66 -9.71 -2.13 20.81
N ASP A 67 -9.06 -0.97 20.90
CA ASP A 67 -9.45 0.24 20.17
C ASP A 67 -9.12 0.09 18.66
N ALA A 68 -8.03 -0.61 18.35
CA ALA A 68 -7.57 -0.85 17.00
C ALA A 68 -7.07 -2.29 16.80
N VAL A 69 -7.24 -2.81 15.59
CA VAL A 69 -6.74 -4.13 15.20
C VAL A 69 -5.92 -4.02 13.91
N ILE A 70 -4.73 -4.61 13.93
CA ILE A 70 -3.87 -4.75 12.75
C ILE A 70 -4.08 -6.15 12.16
N VAL A 71 -4.50 -6.21 10.90
CA VAL A 71 -4.81 -7.47 10.21
C VAL A 71 -3.68 -7.80 9.23
N THR A 72 -2.93 -8.85 9.53
CA THR A 72 -1.78 -9.35 8.74
C THR A 72 -1.92 -10.84 8.43
N THR A 73 -3.14 -11.32 8.35
CA THR A 73 -3.48 -12.71 7.97
C THR A 73 -3.33 -12.91 6.46
N PRO A 74 -3.41 -14.15 5.92
CA PRO A 74 -3.47 -14.35 4.48
C PRO A 74 -4.61 -13.57 3.82
N HIS A 75 -4.41 -13.11 2.60
CA HIS A 75 -5.29 -12.14 1.89
C HIS A 75 -6.77 -12.57 1.86
N SER A 76 -7.05 -13.88 1.69
CA SER A 76 -8.42 -14.42 1.69
C SER A 76 -9.18 -14.21 2.99
N LEU A 77 -8.50 -13.89 4.08
CA LEU A 77 -9.09 -13.66 5.40
C LEU A 77 -9.25 -12.16 5.73
N HIS A 78 -8.64 -11.27 4.95
CA HIS A 78 -8.65 -9.82 5.22
C HIS A 78 -10.06 -9.27 5.38
N ALA A 79 -10.96 -9.57 4.44
CA ALA A 79 -12.32 -9.05 4.46
C ALA A 79 -13.09 -9.53 5.70
N LYS A 80 -13.10 -10.84 5.94
CA LYS A 80 -13.80 -11.42 7.08
C LYS A 80 -13.27 -10.87 8.41
N HIS A 81 -11.97 -10.88 8.60
CA HIS A 81 -11.35 -10.43 9.84
C HIS A 81 -11.58 -8.94 10.08
N SER A 82 -11.40 -8.09 9.05
CA SER A 82 -11.62 -6.65 9.17
C SER A 82 -13.07 -6.30 9.50
N ILE A 83 -14.03 -6.95 8.85
CA ILE A 83 -15.47 -6.73 9.11
C ILE A 83 -15.81 -7.16 10.54
N ASP A 84 -15.36 -8.34 10.99
CA ASP A 84 -15.60 -8.84 12.34
C ASP A 84 -14.96 -7.91 13.40
N CYS A 85 -13.76 -7.35 13.15
CA CYS A 85 -13.13 -6.38 14.04
C CYS A 85 -13.93 -5.07 14.12
N MET A 86 -14.37 -4.52 13.00
CA MET A 86 -15.19 -3.29 12.98
C MET A 86 -16.55 -3.52 13.67
N LYS A 87 -17.15 -4.68 13.49
CA LYS A 87 -18.39 -5.08 14.20
C LYS A 87 -18.16 -5.17 15.70
N ALA A 88 -16.99 -5.61 16.14
CA ALA A 88 -16.61 -5.66 17.57
C ALA A 88 -16.22 -4.29 18.16
N GLY A 89 -16.23 -3.22 17.36
CA GLY A 89 -15.97 -1.85 17.81
C GLY A 89 -14.54 -1.35 17.60
N ALA A 90 -13.66 -2.12 16.96
CA ALA A 90 -12.28 -1.73 16.71
C ALA A 90 -12.10 -1.01 15.36
N HIS A 91 -11.21 -0.03 15.30
CA HIS A 91 -10.66 0.49 14.05
C HIS A 91 -9.72 -0.54 13.42
N VAL A 92 -9.57 -0.53 12.11
CA VAL A 92 -8.79 -1.56 11.40
C VAL A 92 -7.74 -0.95 10.48
N LEU A 93 -6.50 -1.42 10.65
CA LEU A 93 -5.44 -1.30 9.67
C LEU A 93 -5.18 -2.70 9.11
N VAL A 94 -5.38 -2.90 7.82
CA VAL A 94 -5.18 -4.20 7.17
C VAL A 94 -4.06 -4.15 6.16
N GLU A 95 -3.24 -5.20 6.12
CA GLU A 95 -2.18 -5.35 5.12
C GLU A 95 -2.76 -5.40 3.70
N LYS A 96 -1.91 -5.00 2.75
CA LYS A 96 -2.26 -5.07 1.33
C LYS A 96 -2.22 -6.52 0.81
N PRO A 97 -3.02 -6.80 -0.22
CA PRO A 97 -4.09 -5.97 -0.78
C PRO A 97 -5.28 -5.89 0.20
N LEU A 98 -6.12 -4.87 0.06
CA LEU A 98 -7.30 -4.70 0.94
C LEU A 98 -8.14 -5.99 1.05
N ALA A 99 -8.36 -6.67 -0.09
CA ALA A 99 -9.04 -7.95 -0.21
C ALA A 99 -8.55 -8.71 -1.44
N THR A 100 -9.01 -9.94 -1.63
CA THR A 100 -8.69 -10.76 -2.81
C THR A 100 -9.51 -10.42 -4.06
N ASN A 101 -10.59 -9.65 -3.90
CA ASN A 101 -11.49 -9.25 -4.98
C ASN A 101 -12.24 -7.96 -4.63
N PHE A 102 -12.81 -7.32 -5.66
CA PHE A 102 -13.52 -6.04 -5.51
C PHE A 102 -14.79 -6.13 -4.67
N LYS A 103 -15.55 -7.24 -4.73
CA LYS A 103 -16.77 -7.43 -3.93
C LYS A 103 -16.47 -7.40 -2.44
N ASP A 104 -15.44 -8.10 -2.01
CA ASP A 104 -15.02 -8.15 -0.61
C ASP A 104 -14.48 -6.80 -0.14
N ALA A 105 -13.69 -6.11 -0.98
CA ALA A 105 -13.22 -4.76 -0.69
C ALA A 105 -14.40 -3.77 -0.51
N LYS A 106 -15.44 -3.87 -1.36
CA LYS A 106 -16.66 -3.07 -1.24
C LYS A 106 -17.41 -3.39 0.06
N ASN A 107 -17.49 -4.66 0.45
CA ASN A 107 -18.12 -5.06 1.71
C ASN A 107 -17.37 -4.49 2.92
N MET A 108 -16.02 -4.48 2.90
CA MET A 108 -15.20 -3.86 3.95
C MET A 108 -15.44 -2.35 4.03
N TYR A 109 -15.48 -1.67 2.89
CA TYR A 109 -15.79 -0.24 2.81
C TYR A 109 -17.18 0.07 3.41
N LEU A 110 -18.20 -0.69 3.01
CA LEU A 110 -19.57 -0.52 3.56
C LEU A 110 -19.63 -0.80 5.06
N ALA A 111 -18.91 -1.82 5.54
CA ALA A 111 -18.80 -2.11 6.97
C ALA A 111 -18.12 -0.96 7.74
N SER A 112 -17.08 -0.33 7.18
CA SER A 112 -16.43 0.83 7.82
C SER A 112 -17.41 2.00 8.02
N LYS A 113 -18.29 2.25 7.05
CA LYS A 113 -19.35 3.26 7.13
C LYS A 113 -20.43 2.86 8.14
N LYS A 114 -20.92 1.60 8.06
CA LYS A 114 -21.97 1.07 8.94
C LYS A 114 -21.58 1.13 10.41
N TYR A 115 -20.36 0.71 10.74
CA TYR A 115 -19.87 0.65 12.12
C TYR A 115 -19.14 1.93 12.56
N LYS A 116 -19.03 2.93 11.68
CA LYS A 116 -18.32 4.21 11.92
C LYS A 116 -16.90 3.97 12.42
N LYS A 117 -16.17 3.05 11.74
CA LYS A 117 -14.79 2.72 12.07
C LYS A 117 -13.85 3.11 10.95
N ILE A 118 -12.67 3.55 11.32
CA ILE A 118 -11.59 3.77 10.37
C ILE A 118 -11.17 2.40 9.81
N LEU A 119 -11.14 2.31 8.49
CA LEU A 119 -10.54 1.21 7.74
C LEU A 119 -9.41 1.82 6.90
N ASN A 120 -8.19 1.40 7.17
CA ASN A 120 -7.02 1.74 6.39
C ASN A 120 -6.44 0.43 5.82
N GLY A 121 -6.37 0.33 4.50
CA GLY A 121 -5.94 -0.89 3.82
C GLY A 121 -5.12 -0.56 2.60
N LEU A 122 -3.83 -0.33 2.78
CA LEU A 122 -3.02 0.19 1.71
C LEU A 122 -1.71 -0.48 1.51
N PRO A 123 -1.26 -0.46 0.24
CA PRO A 123 0.14 -0.27 -0.01
C PRO A 123 0.48 1.21 0.26
N PHE A 124 1.36 1.42 1.21
CA PHE A 124 1.66 2.74 1.70
C PHE A 124 3.14 3.06 1.53
N ASP A 125 3.41 4.10 0.75
CA ASP A 125 4.77 4.59 0.51
C ASP A 125 4.96 5.95 1.21
N HIS A 126 4.98 5.95 2.55
CA HIS A 126 5.45 7.10 3.33
C HIS A 126 6.96 7.07 3.49
N TYR A 127 7.66 7.01 2.38
CA TYR A 127 9.09 7.23 2.38
C TYR A 127 9.38 8.73 2.25
N PRO A 128 10.42 9.26 2.92
CA PRO A 128 10.77 10.68 2.85
C PRO A 128 10.90 11.22 1.42
N GLN A 129 11.46 10.41 0.51
CA GLN A 129 11.58 10.80 -0.89
C GLN A 129 10.23 11.00 -1.59
N PHE A 130 9.20 10.23 -1.22
CA PHE A 130 7.87 10.39 -1.82
C PHE A 130 7.13 11.59 -1.25
N THR A 131 7.18 11.80 0.07
CA THR A 131 6.55 12.97 0.71
C THR A 131 7.20 14.27 0.26
N THR A 132 8.54 14.30 0.18
CA THR A 132 9.29 15.44 -0.38
C THR A 132 8.92 15.70 -1.84
N ALA A 133 8.82 14.65 -2.67
CA ALA A 133 8.39 14.79 -4.06
C ALA A 133 6.99 15.42 -4.18
N LEU A 134 6.02 14.97 -3.35
CA LEU A 134 4.67 15.53 -3.33
C LEU A 134 4.66 17.02 -3.00
N LYS A 135 5.53 17.50 -2.10
CA LYS A 135 5.71 18.92 -1.80
C LYS A 135 6.10 19.72 -3.06
N TYR A 136 7.13 19.29 -3.77
CA TYR A 136 7.58 19.96 -5.00
C TYR A 136 6.57 19.89 -6.14
N ILE A 137 5.75 18.83 -6.20
CA ILE A 137 4.63 18.72 -7.14
C ILE A 137 3.54 19.75 -6.81
N LYS A 138 3.13 19.87 -5.54
CA LYS A 138 2.15 20.86 -5.07
C LYS A 138 2.60 22.30 -5.37
N GLU A 139 3.88 22.59 -5.17
CA GLU A 139 4.50 23.88 -5.43
C GLU A 139 4.77 24.12 -6.93
N LYS A 140 4.33 23.21 -7.80
CA LYS A 140 4.44 23.31 -9.27
C LYS A 140 5.86 23.48 -9.79
N TYR A 141 6.84 22.81 -9.18
CA TYR A 141 8.25 22.89 -9.62
C TYR A 141 8.46 22.33 -11.03
N ILE A 142 7.70 21.30 -11.42
CA ILE A 142 7.74 20.71 -12.76
C ILE A 142 6.62 21.21 -13.69
N GLY A 143 5.83 22.20 -13.23
CA GLY A 143 4.67 22.71 -13.97
C GLY A 143 3.48 21.72 -13.99
N LYS A 144 2.62 21.84 -15.02
CA LYS A 144 1.49 20.91 -15.21
C LYS A 144 2.02 19.51 -15.56
N ILE A 145 1.56 18.48 -14.83
CA ILE A 145 1.93 17.09 -15.10
C ILE A 145 1.35 16.67 -16.46
N THR A 146 2.18 15.99 -17.25
CA THR A 146 1.85 15.51 -18.60
C THR A 146 1.77 14.00 -18.69
N SER A 147 2.62 13.29 -17.94
CA SER A 147 2.59 11.82 -17.86
C SER A 147 3.30 11.33 -16.59
N ALA A 148 3.13 10.05 -16.26
CA ALA A 148 3.86 9.39 -15.19
C ALA A 148 4.07 7.91 -15.49
N HIS A 149 5.09 7.33 -14.86
CA HIS A 149 5.37 5.91 -14.87
C HIS A 149 5.72 5.43 -13.47
N SER A 150 5.22 4.25 -13.08
CA SER A 150 5.61 3.62 -11.81
C SER A 150 5.82 2.13 -12.01
N GLU A 151 6.89 1.60 -11.43
CA GLU A 151 7.22 0.19 -11.50
C GLU A 151 7.59 -0.35 -10.14
N LEU A 152 7.14 -1.58 -9.85
CA LEU A 152 7.67 -2.44 -8.81
C LEU A 152 7.74 -3.87 -9.36
N SER A 153 8.96 -4.34 -9.56
CA SER A 153 9.26 -5.64 -10.14
C SER A 153 10.42 -6.29 -9.38
N PHE A 154 10.38 -7.62 -9.19
CA PHE A 154 11.41 -8.39 -8.47
C PHE A 154 11.27 -9.89 -8.79
N PRO A 155 12.14 -10.80 -8.30
CA PRO A 155 12.05 -12.24 -8.63
C PRO A 155 10.81 -12.99 -8.09
N GLY A 156 9.96 -12.30 -7.32
CA GLY A 156 8.77 -12.86 -6.69
C GLY A 156 9.02 -13.31 -5.24
N PRO A 157 7.96 -13.54 -4.43
CA PRO A 157 8.07 -13.87 -3.03
C PRO A 157 8.75 -15.25 -2.81
N PRO A 158 9.89 -15.30 -2.06
CA PRO A 158 10.70 -16.52 -2.01
C PRO A 158 10.16 -17.58 -1.05
N ARG A 159 9.34 -17.20 -0.06
CA ARG A 159 9.06 -18.10 1.09
C ARG A 159 7.61 -18.51 1.27
N LEU A 160 6.64 -17.80 0.68
CA LEU A 160 5.22 -17.98 0.98
C LEU A 160 4.48 -18.65 -0.18
N ASN A 161 4.33 -19.97 -0.13
CA ASN A 161 3.62 -20.74 -1.17
C ASN A 161 2.21 -20.21 -1.48
N TRP A 162 1.50 -19.69 -0.49
CA TRP A 162 0.13 -19.23 -0.65
C TRP A 162 -0.01 -17.97 -1.53
N TYR A 163 1.07 -17.19 -1.70
CA TYR A 163 1.10 -16.08 -2.67
C TYR A 163 0.86 -16.55 -4.11
N TYR A 164 1.22 -17.78 -4.41
CA TYR A 164 1.09 -18.39 -5.74
C TYR A 164 -0.23 -19.13 -5.95
N ASP A 165 -1.12 -19.17 -4.92
CA ASP A 165 -2.46 -19.75 -5.00
C ASP A 165 -3.52 -18.66 -5.11
N LYS A 166 -4.20 -18.59 -6.27
CA LYS A 166 -5.24 -17.60 -6.54
C LYS A 166 -6.38 -17.62 -5.52
N LYS A 167 -6.71 -18.79 -4.95
CA LYS A 167 -7.79 -18.91 -3.95
C LYS A 167 -7.42 -18.18 -2.65
N ILE A 168 -6.15 -18.10 -2.30
CA ILE A 168 -5.68 -17.50 -1.06
C ILE A 168 -5.20 -16.06 -1.31
N ALA A 169 -4.41 -15.85 -2.36
CA ALA A 169 -3.81 -14.55 -2.67
C ALA A 169 -4.76 -13.60 -3.47
N GLY A 170 -5.68 -14.17 -4.25
CA GLY A 170 -6.60 -13.41 -5.12
C GLY A 170 -6.01 -13.09 -6.49
N GLY A 171 -4.72 -12.87 -6.60
CA GLY A 171 -3.92 -12.59 -7.78
C GLY A 171 -2.43 -12.65 -7.46
N GLY A 172 -1.61 -12.42 -8.47
CA GLY A 172 -0.16 -12.48 -8.36
C GLY A 172 0.50 -11.12 -8.26
N ALA A 173 1.47 -10.87 -9.14
CA ALA A 173 2.28 -9.65 -9.11
C ALA A 173 1.43 -8.37 -9.21
N MET A 174 0.31 -8.39 -9.93
CA MET A 174 -0.58 -7.22 -10.01
C MET A 174 -1.15 -6.84 -8.63
N LEU A 175 -1.67 -7.80 -7.86
CA LEU A 175 -2.22 -7.53 -6.52
C LEU A 175 -1.14 -7.33 -5.47
N ASP A 176 -0.01 -8.03 -5.57
CA ASP A 176 1.06 -7.97 -4.57
C ASP A 176 1.85 -6.66 -4.67
N VAL A 177 2.35 -6.32 -5.86
CA VAL A 177 3.24 -5.16 -6.05
C VAL A 177 2.67 -4.07 -6.97
N GLY A 178 1.75 -4.41 -7.87
CA GLY A 178 1.09 -3.42 -8.72
C GLY A 178 0.27 -2.42 -7.93
N CYS A 179 -0.24 -2.82 -6.77
CA CYS A 179 -0.94 -1.92 -5.85
C CYS A 179 -0.05 -0.78 -5.34
N TYR A 180 1.25 -0.98 -5.13
CA TYR A 180 2.19 0.10 -4.75
C TYR A 180 2.38 1.10 -5.90
N ALA A 181 2.70 0.59 -7.10
CA ALA A 181 2.86 1.43 -8.29
C ALA A 181 1.60 2.27 -8.56
N LEU A 182 0.42 1.64 -8.47
CA LEU A 182 -0.86 2.32 -8.65
C LEU A 182 -1.14 3.34 -7.54
N SER A 183 -0.85 3.01 -6.27
CA SER A 183 -1.06 3.91 -5.14
C SER A 183 -0.27 5.22 -5.30
N ARG A 184 0.98 5.14 -5.76
CA ARG A 184 1.83 6.31 -6.04
C ARG A 184 1.25 7.19 -7.14
N LEU A 185 0.84 6.57 -8.26
CA LEU A 185 0.23 7.29 -9.38
C LEU A 185 -1.08 7.98 -8.95
N ILE A 186 -1.94 7.28 -8.23
CA ILE A 186 -3.22 7.81 -7.73
C ILE A 186 -2.98 8.95 -6.72
N SER A 187 -1.98 8.84 -5.86
CA SER A 187 -1.63 9.90 -4.90
C SER A 187 -1.19 11.20 -5.58
N VAL A 188 -0.61 11.10 -6.79
CA VAL A 188 -0.14 12.26 -7.56
C VAL A 188 -1.21 12.80 -8.52
N LEU A 189 -1.88 11.89 -9.26
CA LEU A 189 -2.71 12.21 -10.42
C LEU A 189 -4.21 12.24 -10.11
N GLY A 190 -4.61 11.72 -8.94
CA GLY A 190 -6.02 11.60 -8.56
C GLY A 190 -6.68 10.30 -9.04
N PRO A 191 -8.01 10.29 -9.21
CA PRO A 191 -8.73 9.08 -9.59
C PRO A 191 -8.47 8.66 -11.04
N VAL A 192 -8.34 7.34 -11.21
CA VAL A 192 -8.27 6.69 -12.53
C VAL A 192 -9.67 6.71 -13.15
N LYS A 193 -9.77 7.12 -14.41
CA LYS A 193 -10.99 7.12 -15.21
C LYS A 193 -11.15 5.82 -16.02
N TYR A 194 -10.06 5.39 -16.63
CA TYR A 194 -10.01 4.14 -17.42
C TYR A 194 -8.70 3.39 -17.22
N VAL A 195 -8.76 2.06 -17.36
CA VAL A 195 -7.59 1.18 -17.35
C VAL A 195 -7.62 0.23 -18.54
N SER A 196 -6.45 0.01 -19.16
CA SER A 196 -6.14 -1.09 -20.07
C SER A 196 -4.95 -1.86 -19.54
N ALA A 197 -4.91 -3.18 -19.73
CA ALA A 197 -3.82 -3.99 -19.19
C ALA A 197 -3.51 -5.22 -20.03
N PHE A 198 -2.24 -5.65 -19.96
CA PHE A 198 -1.79 -6.99 -20.32
C PHE A 198 -1.33 -7.71 -19.05
N SER A 199 -1.71 -8.95 -18.91
CA SER A 199 -1.39 -9.79 -17.74
C SER A 199 -1.24 -11.23 -18.18
N ASN A 200 -0.14 -11.87 -17.78
CA ASN A 200 0.09 -13.27 -18.06
C ASN A 200 0.88 -13.94 -16.92
N MET A 201 1.10 -15.24 -17.05
CA MET A 201 1.97 -16.06 -16.23
C MET A 201 3.05 -16.64 -17.13
N LEU A 202 4.28 -16.14 -17.00
CA LEU A 202 5.42 -16.59 -17.82
C LEU A 202 6.12 -17.82 -17.21
N ILE A 203 6.10 -17.99 -15.88
CA ILE A 203 6.71 -19.12 -15.20
C ILE A 203 5.65 -20.07 -14.63
N PRO A 204 5.19 -21.05 -15.39
CA PRO A 204 4.13 -21.99 -14.96
C PRO A 204 4.61 -23.03 -13.94
N LYS A 205 5.93 -23.13 -13.71
CA LYS A 205 6.54 -24.01 -12.70
C LYS A 205 7.66 -23.25 -12.02
N ARG A 206 7.50 -22.96 -10.73
CA ARG A 206 8.52 -22.25 -9.93
C ARG A 206 9.21 -23.20 -8.96
N LEU A 207 10.51 -22.97 -8.77
CA LEU A 207 11.32 -23.59 -7.73
C LEU A 207 11.44 -22.57 -6.58
N LEU A 208 10.93 -22.93 -5.41
CA LEU A 208 11.09 -22.13 -4.20
C LEU A 208 12.36 -22.52 -3.45
N PRO A 209 12.89 -21.66 -2.58
CA PRO A 209 13.97 -22.01 -1.67
C PRO A 209 13.69 -23.32 -0.92
N GLY A 210 14.70 -24.16 -0.76
CA GLY A 210 14.54 -25.51 -0.22
C GLY A 210 14.14 -26.58 -1.26
N GLY A 211 14.14 -26.25 -2.57
CA GLY A 211 13.91 -27.21 -3.64
C GLY A 211 12.44 -27.52 -3.93
N LYS A 212 11.50 -26.87 -3.26
CA LYS A 212 10.07 -27.13 -3.46
C LYS A 212 9.59 -26.61 -4.82
N LYS A 213 9.12 -27.50 -5.68
CA LYS A 213 8.47 -27.17 -6.95
C LYS A 213 6.99 -26.85 -6.73
N ILE A 214 6.51 -25.75 -7.31
CA ILE A 214 5.10 -25.34 -7.27
C ILE A 214 4.58 -25.04 -8.68
N LYS A 215 3.25 -25.12 -8.86
CA LYS A 215 2.54 -24.66 -10.05
C LYS A 215 1.69 -23.43 -9.64
N PRO A 216 2.14 -22.21 -9.94
CA PRO A 216 1.35 -21.00 -9.68
C PRO A 216 0.00 -21.03 -10.41
N THR A 217 -1.00 -20.37 -9.83
CA THR A 217 -2.31 -20.13 -10.46
C THR A 217 -2.61 -18.64 -10.61
N VAL A 218 -1.59 -17.81 -10.46
CA VAL A 218 -1.67 -16.35 -10.46
C VAL A 218 -0.74 -15.77 -11.53
N ASP A 219 -1.01 -14.53 -11.93
CA ASP A 219 -0.15 -13.74 -12.82
C ASP A 219 1.21 -13.46 -12.20
N ASP A 220 2.21 -13.30 -13.06
CA ASP A 220 3.56 -12.92 -12.62
C ASP A 220 4.18 -11.80 -13.45
N ASN A 221 3.47 -11.31 -14.47
CA ASN A 221 3.94 -10.23 -15.33
C ASN A 221 2.78 -9.38 -15.85
N ASN A 222 2.81 -8.07 -15.55
CA ASN A 222 1.71 -7.16 -15.85
C ASN A 222 2.20 -5.79 -16.29
N VAL A 223 1.54 -5.25 -17.32
CA VAL A 223 1.69 -3.86 -17.76
C VAL A 223 0.31 -3.23 -17.84
N LEU A 224 0.18 -2.04 -17.25
CA LEU A 224 -1.07 -1.31 -17.14
C LEU A 224 -0.92 0.08 -17.75
N LEU A 225 -1.95 0.53 -18.44
CA LEU A 225 -2.09 1.87 -18.98
C LEU A 225 -3.34 2.53 -18.37
N PHE A 226 -3.20 3.73 -17.89
CA PHE A 226 -4.26 4.50 -17.22
C PHE A 226 -4.56 5.80 -17.93
N GLU A 227 -5.84 6.16 -17.97
CA GLU A 227 -6.33 7.52 -18.20
C GLU A 227 -6.88 8.04 -16.87
N PHE A 228 -6.35 9.14 -16.36
CA PHE A 228 -6.81 9.79 -15.14
C PHE A 228 -7.89 10.83 -15.42
N GLU A 229 -8.72 11.18 -14.42
CA GLU A 229 -9.78 12.19 -14.56
C GLU A 229 -9.26 13.56 -15.06
N GLY A 230 -8.02 13.92 -14.72
CA GLY A 230 -7.35 15.12 -15.23
C GLY A 230 -6.85 15.04 -16.69
N GLY A 231 -7.15 13.95 -17.43
CA GLY A 231 -6.73 13.74 -18.82
C GLY A 231 -5.26 13.33 -18.96
N VAL A 232 -4.56 13.04 -17.86
CA VAL A 232 -3.17 12.57 -17.89
C VAL A 232 -3.15 11.07 -18.12
N PHE A 233 -2.22 10.60 -18.97
CA PHE A 233 -1.93 9.18 -19.14
C PHE A 233 -0.75 8.77 -18.25
N ALA A 234 -0.84 7.57 -17.69
CA ALA A 234 0.27 6.97 -16.96
C ALA A 234 0.35 5.47 -17.19
N THR A 235 1.52 4.89 -16.91
CA THR A 235 1.76 3.46 -17.00
C THR A 235 2.23 2.90 -15.68
N ALA A 236 1.89 1.63 -15.41
CA ALA A 236 2.51 0.88 -14.33
C ALA A 236 2.99 -0.49 -14.82
N LYS A 237 4.08 -0.98 -14.23
CA LYS A 237 4.53 -2.34 -14.40
C LYS A 237 4.64 -3.03 -13.04
N ALA A 238 4.17 -4.28 -13.00
CA ALA A 238 4.20 -5.12 -11.81
C ALA A 238 4.61 -6.53 -12.23
N SER A 239 5.79 -6.96 -11.82
CA SER A 239 6.34 -8.22 -12.32
C SER A 239 7.12 -8.98 -11.25
N TRP A 240 6.98 -10.31 -11.27
CA TRP A 240 7.83 -11.26 -10.54
C TRP A 240 8.87 -11.93 -11.46
N GLN A 241 9.21 -11.23 -12.58
CA GLN A 241 10.11 -11.74 -13.62
C GLN A 241 11.44 -10.97 -13.69
N HIS A 242 11.64 -9.99 -12.82
CA HIS A 242 12.91 -9.27 -12.76
C HIS A 242 13.93 -10.04 -11.93
N PRO A 243 15.21 -10.09 -12.34
CA PRO A 243 16.26 -10.76 -11.59
C PRO A 243 16.69 -9.98 -10.32
N PHE A 244 16.30 -8.71 -10.22
CA PHE A 244 16.57 -7.81 -9.10
C PHE A 244 15.34 -6.96 -8.80
N LEU A 245 15.38 -6.23 -7.69
CA LEU A 245 14.34 -5.27 -7.33
C LEU A 245 14.44 -4.02 -8.21
N GLU A 246 13.40 -3.75 -8.97
CA GLU A 246 13.18 -2.47 -9.66
C GLU A 246 11.99 -1.79 -8.97
N ASN A 247 12.20 -0.62 -8.38
CA ASN A 247 11.18 0.05 -7.59
C ASN A 247 11.29 1.56 -7.72
N ARG A 248 10.63 2.14 -8.75
CA ARG A 248 10.73 3.55 -9.07
C ARG A 248 9.42 4.17 -9.53
N THR A 249 9.36 5.49 -9.45
CA THR A 249 8.29 6.30 -10.03
C THR A 249 8.90 7.54 -10.71
N VAL A 250 8.45 7.83 -11.92
CA VAL A 250 8.87 9.03 -12.66
C VAL A 250 7.63 9.84 -13.01
N ILE A 251 7.69 11.15 -12.76
CA ILE A 251 6.60 12.08 -13.02
C ILE A 251 7.13 13.17 -13.93
N TYR A 252 6.52 13.32 -15.10
CA TYR A 252 6.88 14.31 -16.10
C TYR A 252 5.91 15.48 -16.07
N GLY A 253 6.45 16.69 -16.09
CA GLY A 253 5.70 17.93 -16.21
C GLY A 253 6.20 18.79 -17.37
N ARG A 254 5.48 19.85 -17.71
CA ARG A 254 5.87 20.76 -18.80
C ARG A 254 7.20 21.48 -18.56
N CYS A 255 7.63 21.62 -17.31
CA CYS A 255 8.82 22.39 -16.93
C CYS A 255 9.89 21.54 -16.24
N GLY A 256 9.78 20.22 -16.25
CA GLY A 256 10.74 19.33 -15.61
C GLY A 256 10.21 17.94 -15.34
N ALA A 257 10.95 17.17 -14.52
CA ALA A 257 10.59 15.82 -14.12
C ALA A 257 11.02 15.54 -12.69
N ILE A 258 10.37 14.58 -12.05
CA ILE A 258 10.73 14.08 -10.72
C ILE A 258 10.97 12.56 -10.84
N PHE A 259 12.14 12.11 -10.39
CA PHE A 259 12.55 10.71 -10.33
C PHE A 259 12.61 10.29 -8.87
N ILE A 260 11.83 9.26 -8.51
CA ILE A 260 11.72 8.75 -7.14
C ILE A 260 12.12 7.28 -7.16
N ASN A 261 13.18 6.95 -6.44
CA ASN A 261 13.75 5.61 -6.36
C ASN A 261 13.50 5.05 -4.95
N PHE A 262 13.03 3.82 -4.88
CA PHE A 262 12.69 3.12 -3.62
C PHE A 262 13.55 1.86 -3.45
N ASP A 263 14.47 1.62 -4.36
CA ASP A 263 15.50 0.59 -4.30
C ASP A 263 16.88 1.24 -4.12
N ASN A 264 17.88 0.40 -3.95
CA ASN A 264 19.26 0.82 -3.79
C ASN A 264 20.06 0.74 -5.11
N LEU A 265 19.38 0.65 -6.25
CA LEU A 265 20.02 0.54 -7.57
C LEU A 265 20.41 1.90 -8.15
N ASP A 266 19.71 2.96 -7.73
CA ASP A 266 20.03 4.32 -8.14
C ASP A 266 20.82 5.03 -7.02
N GLU A 267 21.77 5.85 -7.40
CA GLU A 267 22.62 6.63 -6.46
C GLU A 267 21.78 7.58 -5.60
N TYR A 268 20.63 8.05 -6.13
CA TYR A 268 19.83 9.08 -5.48
C TYR A 268 18.37 8.63 -5.27
N PRO A 269 17.85 8.74 -4.02
CA PRO A 269 16.46 8.38 -3.72
C PRO A 269 15.43 9.31 -4.34
N LEU A 270 15.81 10.58 -4.60
CA LEU A 270 14.95 11.59 -5.22
C LEU A 270 15.78 12.55 -6.06
N VAL A 271 15.42 12.73 -7.33
CA VAL A 271 16.02 13.74 -8.21
C VAL A 271 14.91 14.60 -8.80
N ILE A 272 15.11 15.92 -8.79
CA ILE A 272 14.19 16.90 -9.40
C ILE A 272 14.92 17.61 -10.55
N HIS A 273 14.47 17.40 -11.77
CA HIS A 273 14.88 18.16 -12.93
C HIS A 273 13.98 19.37 -13.10
N THR A 274 14.50 20.57 -12.92
CA THR A 274 13.76 21.83 -13.04
C THR A 274 14.71 23.03 -13.11
N LYS A 275 14.30 24.09 -13.81
CA LYS A 275 15.01 25.37 -13.83
C LYS A 275 14.82 26.18 -12.54
N LYS A 276 13.82 25.85 -11.71
CA LYS A 276 13.62 26.50 -10.42
C LYS A 276 14.71 26.06 -9.44
N LYS A 277 15.10 26.97 -8.54
CA LYS A 277 16.02 26.63 -7.44
C LYS A 277 15.34 25.69 -6.46
N VAL A 278 15.97 24.55 -6.18
CA VAL A 278 15.54 23.55 -5.19
C VAL A 278 16.43 23.68 -3.96
N GLN A 279 15.86 23.52 -2.77
CA GLN A 279 16.64 23.41 -1.54
C GLN A 279 17.38 22.07 -1.54
N GLY A 280 18.70 22.11 -1.72
CA GLY A 280 19.54 20.92 -1.85
C GLY A 280 20.73 21.17 -2.77
N LYS A 281 21.33 20.09 -3.25
CA LYS A 281 22.56 20.12 -4.06
C LYS A 281 22.22 20.00 -5.55
N LYS A 282 22.79 20.87 -6.39
CA LYS A 282 22.75 20.70 -7.85
C LYS A 282 23.68 19.57 -8.28
N ILE A 283 23.18 18.67 -9.12
CA ILE A 283 23.91 17.47 -9.58
C ILE A 283 23.79 17.31 -11.10
N LYS A 284 24.65 16.49 -11.68
CA LYS A 284 24.48 15.96 -13.03
C LYS A 284 23.80 14.60 -12.94
N TYR A 285 22.68 14.42 -13.64
CA TYR A 285 21.91 13.17 -13.62
C TYR A 285 21.43 12.82 -15.02
N ARG A 286 21.73 11.61 -15.51
CA ARG A 286 21.32 11.12 -16.84
C ARG A 286 21.56 12.10 -18.00
N ASN A 287 22.65 12.82 -17.95
CA ASN A 287 23.01 13.91 -18.90
C ASN A 287 21.98 15.05 -19.00
N LEU A 288 21.04 15.16 -18.03
CA LEU A 288 20.11 16.27 -17.94
C LEU A 288 20.78 17.47 -17.24
N PRO A 289 20.62 18.70 -17.75
CA PRO A 289 20.97 19.90 -17.01
C PRO A 289 19.96 20.15 -15.89
N ASP A 290 20.31 21.05 -14.95
CA ASP A 290 19.39 21.55 -13.92
C ASP A 290 18.70 20.44 -13.09
N CYS A 291 19.47 19.42 -12.73
CA CYS A 291 19.04 18.40 -11.79
C CYS A 291 19.45 18.76 -10.36
N TRP A 292 18.58 18.41 -9.42
CA TRP A 292 18.74 18.72 -8.01
C TRP A 292 18.52 17.47 -7.17
N LEU A 293 19.39 17.26 -6.18
CA LEU A 293 19.20 16.35 -5.07
C LEU A 293 18.61 17.17 -3.92
N PRO A 294 17.29 17.09 -3.65
CA PRO A 294 16.67 17.86 -2.60
C PRO A 294 17.03 17.30 -1.22
N GLU A 295 16.99 18.17 -0.21
CA GLU A 295 16.96 17.71 1.17
C GLU A 295 15.63 16.98 1.41
N LEU A 296 15.71 15.75 1.93
CA LEU A 296 14.52 14.96 2.23
C LEU A 296 13.88 15.43 3.54
N ASP A 297 12.57 15.44 3.59
CA ASP A 297 11.82 15.71 4.81
C ASP A 297 12.26 14.76 5.92
N LYS A 298 12.35 15.26 7.15
CA LYS A 298 12.59 14.41 8.31
C LYS A 298 11.40 13.46 8.47
N PHE A 299 11.71 12.20 8.73
CA PHE A 299 10.72 11.15 8.91
C PHE A 299 10.72 10.69 10.36
N THR A 300 9.58 10.78 11.01
CA THR A 300 9.37 10.38 12.41
C THR A 300 8.44 9.16 12.48
N PRO A 301 8.36 8.45 13.61
CA PRO A 301 7.41 7.35 13.78
C PRO A 301 5.94 7.77 13.56
N GLU A 302 5.61 9.04 13.80
CA GLU A 302 4.29 9.61 13.57
C GLU A 302 3.96 9.75 12.07
N ASP A 303 4.97 9.78 11.22
CA ASP A 303 4.82 9.91 9.78
C ASP A 303 4.59 8.57 9.08
N ASP A 304 4.88 7.44 9.73
CA ASP A 304 4.60 6.14 9.16
C ASP A 304 3.10 5.79 9.17
N ILE A 305 2.74 4.67 8.52
CA ILE A 305 1.34 4.25 8.40
C ILE A 305 0.67 4.04 9.77
N MET A 306 1.41 3.53 10.74
CA MET A 306 0.90 3.31 12.10
C MET A 306 0.66 4.64 12.80
N GLY A 307 1.61 5.57 12.72
CA GLY A 307 1.50 6.92 13.27
C GLY A 307 0.30 7.67 12.69
N LYS A 308 0.13 7.68 11.36
CA LYS A 308 -1.01 8.30 10.69
C LYS A 308 -2.35 7.64 11.05
N PHE A 309 -2.38 6.33 11.20
CA PHE A 309 -3.56 5.58 11.63
C PHE A 309 -3.95 5.94 13.09
N ILE A 310 -3.00 5.95 14.01
CA ILE A 310 -3.21 6.33 15.41
C ILE A 310 -3.63 7.80 15.52
N TYR A 311 -3.02 8.69 14.75
CA TYR A 311 -3.42 10.10 14.68
C TYR A 311 -4.89 10.25 14.24
N ALA A 312 -5.30 9.52 13.21
CA ALA A 312 -6.68 9.54 12.72
C ALA A 312 -7.68 9.06 13.78
N ILE A 313 -7.35 7.99 14.53
CA ILE A 313 -8.18 7.48 15.63
C ILE A 313 -8.33 8.54 16.74
N ARG A 314 -7.23 9.17 17.16
CA ARG A 314 -7.24 10.17 18.26
C ARG A 314 -8.05 11.40 17.94
N ASN A 315 -7.99 11.84 16.70
CA ASN A 315 -8.62 13.08 16.27
C ASN A 315 -10.00 12.86 15.60
N ASN A 316 -10.47 11.61 15.60
CA ASN A 316 -11.71 11.20 14.91
C ASN A 316 -11.75 11.66 13.43
N ASN A 317 -10.58 11.67 12.77
CA ASN A 317 -10.40 12.10 11.40
C ASN A 317 -10.28 10.90 10.45
N GLN A 318 -10.52 11.14 9.16
CA GLN A 318 -10.17 10.13 8.15
C GLN A 318 -8.64 10.05 8.02
N PRO A 319 -8.06 8.85 7.88
CA PRO A 319 -6.63 8.71 7.63
C PRO A 319 -6.28 9.31 6.28
N VAL A 320 -5.02 9.66 6.12
CA VAL A 320 -4.44 10.20 4.87
C VAL A 320 -4.81 9.33 3.66
N TYR A 321 -4.80 8.01 3.84
CA TYR A 321 -5.29 7.05 2.87
C TYR A 321 -6.52 6.35 3.45
N ASP A 322 -7.67 6.77 3.00
CA ASP A 322 -8.93 6.25 3.51
C ASP A 322 -9.40 4.99 2.78
N ALA A 323 -10.45 4.39 3.32
CA ALA A 323 -11.08 3.22 2.73
C ALA A 323 -11.60 3.46 1.30
N GLY A 324 -11.93 4.69 0.93
CA GLY A 324 -12.37 5.05 -0.41
C GLY A 324 -11.25 4.92 -1.43
N GLN A 325 -10.05 5.41 -1.11
CA GLN A 325 -8.87 5.24 -1.97
C GLN A 325 -8.47 3.76 -2.09
N SER A 326 -8.50 3.03 -0.97
CA SER A 326 -8.23 1.58 -0.98
C SER A 326 -9.21 0.81 -1.86
N LEU A 327 -10.51 1.18 -1.81
CA LEU A 327 -11.55 0.61 -2.65
C LEU A 327 -11.32 0.93 -4.13
N HIS A 328 -10.94 2.18 -4.45
CA HIS A 328 -10.63 2.61 -5.82
C HIS A 328 -9.47 1.79 -6.40
N ILE A 329 -8.39 1.61 -5.65
CA ILE A 329 -7.25 0.76 -6.06
C ILE A 329 -7.72 -0.66 -6.37
N MET A 330 -8.58 -1.23 -5.53
CA MET A 330 -9.12 -2.59 -5.76
C MET A 330 -10.00 -2.67 -6.99
N GLU A 331 -10.81 -1.64 -7.30
CA GLU A 331 -11.57 -1.60 -8.55
C GLU A 331 -10.65 -1.54 -9.76
N VAL A 332 -9.66 -0.65 -9.74
CA VAL A 332 -8.70 -0.50 -10.84
C VAL A 332 -7.98 -1.82 -11.12
N MET A 333 -7.45 -2.49 -10.10
CA MET A 333 -6.78 -3.79 -10.27
C MET A 333 -7.73 -4.88 -10.78
N HIS A 334 -8.95 -4.95 -10.26
CA HIS A 334 -9.97 -5.88 -10.74
C HIS A 334 -10.30 -5.63 -12.22
N LYS A 335 -10.53 -4.38 -12.58
CA LYS A 335 -10.83 -3.96 -13.97
C LYS A 335 -9.62 -4.15 -14.89
N ALA A 336 -8.40 -4.05 -14.39
CA ALA A 336 -7.19 -4.38 -15.14
C ALA A 336 -7.16 -5.88 -15.53
N TYR A 337 -7.51 -6.79 -14.60
CA TYR A 337 -7.66 -8.22 -14.96
C TYR A 337 -8.78 -8.45 -15.99
N VAL A 338 -9.91 -7.73 -15.88
CA VAL A 338 -10.98 -7.81 -16.89
C VAL A 338 -10.48 -7.31 -18.25
N SER A 339 -9.75 -6.18 -18.26
CA SER A 339 -9.14 -5.63 -19.48
C SER A 339 -8.18 -6.61 -20.14
N ALA A 340 -7.26 -7.19 -19.37
CA ALA A 340 -6.29 -8.18 -19.86
C ALA A 340 -6.97 -9.42 -20.47
N LYS A 341 -8.10 -9.85 -19.88
CA LYS A 341 -8.87 -11.00 -20.41
C LYS A 341 -9.66 -10.68 -21.66
N THR A 342 -10.22 -9.45 -21.75
CA THR A 342 -11.17 -9.08 -22.82
C THR A 342 -10.55 -8.27 -23.95
N GLY A 343 -9.32 -7.75 -23.78
CA GLY A 343 -8.68 -6.80 -24.68
C GLY A 343 -9.34 -5.41 -24.71
N LYS A 344 -10.32 -5.14 -23.84
CA LYS A 344 -11.10 -3.90 -23.84
C LYS A 344 -10.72 -2.98 -22.70
N LYS A 345 -10.62 -1.68 -23.00
CA LYS A 345 -10.50 -0.61 -21.98
C LYS A 345 -11.67 -0.67 -20.99
N GLN A 346 -11.39 -0.54 -19.71
CA GLN A 346 -12.39 -0.62 -18.62
C GLN A 346 -12.58 0.72 -17.95
N LYS A 347 -13.83 1.13 -17.72
CA LYS A 347 -14.19 2.33 -16.94
C LYS A 347 -14.14 2.03 -15.45
N ILE A 348 -13.61 2.98 -14.67
CA ILE A 348 -13.60 2.96 -13.20
C ILE A 348 -14.76 3.81 -12.70
N THR A 349 -15.40 3.37 -11.62
CA THR A 349 -16.63 3.99 -11.11
C THR A 349 -16.55 4.46 -9.67
N THR A 350 -15.59 3.97 -8.89
CA THR A 350 -15.40 4.39 -7.50
C THR A 350 -14.78 5.77 -7.44
N PRO A 351 -15.47 6.79 -6.88
CA PRO A 351 -14.86 8.10 -6.68
C PRO A 351 -13.99 8.07 -5.43
N PHE A 352 -12.91 8.88 -5.44
CA PHE A 352 -12.24 9.29 -4.21
C PHE A 352 -11.64 10.68 -4.40
N ARG A 353 -11.31 11.35 -3.28
CA ARG A 353 -10.56 12.61 -3.29
C ARG A 353 -9.17 12.37 -2.72
N VAL A 354 -8.15 12.87 -3.40
CA VAL A 354 -6.78 12.80 -2.89
C VAL A 354 -6.67 13.62 -1.60
N TRP A 355 -5.99 13.07 -0.62
CA TRP A 355 -5.92 13.61 0.74
C TRP A 355 -5.37 15.05 0.81
N TRP A 356 -4.39 15.39 0.00
CA TRP A 356 -3.78 16.72 -0.03
C TRP A 356 -4.67 17.82 -0.68
N ASN A 357 -5.74 17.45 -1.36
CA ASN A 357 -6.77 18.41 -1.81
C ASN A 357 -7.78 18.73 -0.69
N LYS A 358 -7.83 17.94 0.38
CA LYS A 358 -8.73 18.17 1.52
C LYS A 358 -8.26 19.30 2.44
N GLU A 359 -6.96 19.61 2.44
CA GLU A 359 -6.39 20.68 3.27
C GLU A 359 -6.81 22.11 2.83
N LYS A 360 -7.38 22.28 1.63
CA LYS A 360 -7.89 23.58 1.15
C LYS A 360 -9.30 23.92 1.63
N GLU A 361 -10.04 22.96 2.23
CA GLU A 361 -11.40 23.17 2.73
C GLU A 361 -11.43 23.48 4.24
N ILE A 362 -10.25 23.51 4.91
CA ILE A 362 -10.12 23.76 6.36
C ILE A 362 -9.52 25.16 6.64
N GLN A 363 -9.26 25.94 5.61
CA GLN A 363 -8.97 27.39 5.68
C GLN A 363 -10.15 28.15 5.09
#